data_05575d1fd42f555e4605881255ad64d9
#
_entry.id   05575d1fd42f555e4605881255ad64d9
#
_cell.length_a   1.000
_cell.length_b   1.000
_cell.length_c   1.000
_cell.angle_alpha   90.00
_cell.angle_beta   90.00
_cell.angle_gamma   90.00
#
_symmetry.space_group_name_H-M   'P 1'
#
loop_
_entity.id
_entity.type
_entity.pdbx_description
1 polymer ?
#
loop_
_entity_poly.entity_id
_entity_poly.type
_entity_poly.pdbx_seq_one_letter_code
_entity_poly.pdbx_strand_id
1 'polypeptide(L)'
;VAIVNGKKGMITAEVQLSEKAIANAEKSGEAVKLPVEVKAGKNIKAASTVTINLPEGAGKTKVKIPVKNMTVGTVAVLVNADGTEKIVKKSVAAKDGVQLIVDEDTTVKLVDKAKNFKDTKKHWAKDSIDFVSARGLMNGKSSTAFAPEAKITRARLWTILARWEDVDLTGGKKWYSKARAWAKNQGISDGSRPNAAITRAEAITMLWRAQGKPAAEQETAFKDVSSDEYYAQAVAWAKEKGIAQANSKGRFNPDAACTRAEIAAFLYRMSLSE
;
A
#
# COMPACT_ATOMS: atom_id res chain seq x y z
N VAL A 1 16.07 -14.04 -6.93
CA VAL A 1 16.29 -13.22 -5.72
C VAL A 1 17.77 -13.13 -5.47
N ALA A 2 18.35 -11.94 -5.48
CA ALA A 2 19.72 -11.71 -5.08
C ALA A 2 19.75 -11.36 -3.59
N ILE A 3 20.65 -11.98 -2.84
CA ILE A 3 20.88 -11.69 -1.42
C ILE A 3 22.13 -10.84 -1.34
N VAL A 4 22.01 -9.62 -0.81
CA VAL A 4 23.14 -8.71 -0.61
C VAL A 4 23.60 -8.81 0.83
N ASN A 5 24.84 -9.24 1.02
CA ASN A 5 25.44 -9.36 2.34
C ASN A 5 26.21 -8.08 2.70
N GLY A 6 25.89 -7.49 3.84
CA GLY A 6 26.66 -6.39 4.42
C GLY A 6 27.99 -6.86 5.04
N LYS A 7 28.80 -5.91 5.49
CA LYS A 7 30.03 -6.23 6.24
C LYS A 7 29.71 -7.17 7.40
N LYS A 8 30.47 -8.25 7.57
CA LYS A 8 30.32 -9.33 8.56
C LYS A 8 29.20 -10.36 8.30
N GLY A 9 28.78 -10.58 7.04
CA GLY A 9 27.83 -11.65 6.71
C GLY A 9 26.39 -11.40 7.17
N MET A 10 26.02 -10.19 7.58
CA MET A 10 24.64 -9.84 7.85
C MET A 10 23.91 -9.54 6.53
N ILE A 11 22.76 -10.16 6.32
CA ILE A 11 21.89 -9.85 5.18
C ILE A 11 21.40 -8.41 5.35
N THR A 12 21.71 -7.56 4.38
CA THR A 12 21.33 -6.14 4.40
C THR A 12 20.07 -5.87 3.59
N ALA A 13 19.89 -6.60 2.50
CA ALA A 13 18.67 -6.54 1.68
C ALA A 13 18.51 -7.80 0.83
N GLU A 14 17.27 -8.17 0.54
CA GLU A 14 16.90 -9.11 -0.50
C GLU A 14 16.36 -8.31 -1.68
N VAL A 15 16.84 -8.58 -2.88
CA VAL A 15 16.45 -7.84 -4.09
C VAL A 15 15.89 -8.79 -5.13
N GLN A 16 14.70 -8.52 -5.64
CA GLN A 16 14.14 -9.21 -6.78
C GLN A 16 14.30 -8.32 -8.00
N LEU A 17 15.22 -8.73 -8.89
CA LEU A 17 15.48 -8.02 -10.13
C LEU A 17 14.27 -8.08 -11.08
N SER A 18 14.09 -7.04 -11.87
CA SER A 18 13.11 -7.03 -12.96
C SER A 18 13.56 -7.96 -14.09
N GLU A 19 12.61 -8.44 -14.90
CA GLU A 19 12.92 -9.24 -16.10
C GLU A 19 13.87 -8.51 -17.04
N LYS A 20 13.75 -7.18 -17.14
CA LYS A 20 14.64 -6.35 -17.96
C LYS A 20 16.07 -6.34 -17.42
N ALA A 21 16.28 -6.26 -16.13
CA ALA A 21 17.61 -6.33 -15.51
C ALA A 21 18.26 -7.70 -15.72
N ILE A 22 17.47 -8.77 -15.63
CA ILE A 22 17.92 -10.15 -15.89
C ILE A 22 18.33 -10.28 -17.37
N ALA A 23 17.46 -9.85 -18.30
CA ALA A 23 17.75 -9.90 -19.73
C ALA A 23 19.00 -9.08 -20.13
N ASN A 24 19.24 -7.93 -19.49
CA ASN A 24 20.44 -7.13 -19.72
C ASN A 24 21.69 -7.85 -19.20
N ALA A 25 21.64 -8.46 -18.03
CA ALA A 25 22.76 -9.24 -17.48
C ALA A 25 23.08 -10.46 -18.34
N GLU A 26 22.07 -11.16 -18.83
CA GLU A 26 22.24 -12.29 -19.77
C GLU A 26 22.89 -11.86 -21.09
N LYS A 27 22.54 -10.68 -21.61
CA LYS A 27 23.15 -10.15 -22.85
C LYS A 27 24.60 -9.69 -22.66
N SER A 28 24.91 -9.07 -21.52
CA SER A 28 26.26 -8.56 -21.24
C SER A 28 27.22 -9.65 -20.76
N GLY A 29 26.70 -10.78 -20.25
CA GLY A 29 27.49 -11.82 -19.60
C GLY A 29 28.11 -11.38 -18.27
N GLU A 30 27.73 -10.20 -17.75
CA GLU A 30 28.23 -9.67 -16.49
C GLU A 30 27.26 -9.97 -15.34
N ALA A 31 27.81 -10.31 -14.18
CA ALA A 31 27.03 -10.48 -12.98
C ALA A 31 26.42 -9.14 -12.54
N VAL A 32 25.12 -9.12 -12.25
CA VAL A 32 24.45 -7.93 -11.69
C VAL A 32 25.04 -7.62 -10.33
N LYS A 33 25.78 -6.54 -10.20
CA LYS A 33 26.28 -6.03 -8.93
C LYS A 33 25.25 -5.06 -8.35
N LEU A 34 24.70 -5.40 -7.19
CA LEU A 34 23.82 -4.51 -6.42
C LEU A 34 24.62 -3.99 -5.21
N PRO A 35 25.25 -2.83 -5.31
CA PRO A 35 25.90 -2.24 -4.16
C PRO A 35 24.83 -1.71 -3.19
N VAL A 36 24.68 -2.37 -2.05
CA VAL A 36 23.86 -1.90 -0.95
C VAL A 36 24.79 -1.40 0.16
N GLU A 37 24.74 -0.10 0.40
CA GLU A 37 25.52 0.54 1.45
C GLU A 37 24.65 0.78 2.68
N VAL A 38 25.05 0.22 3.85
CA VAL A 38 24.40 0.46 5.13
C VAL A 38 25.22 1.47 5.92
N LYS A 39 24.65 2.68 6.12
CA LYS A 39 25.21 3.67 7.04
C LYS A 39 24.51 3.55 8.39
N ALA A 40 25.23 3.05 9.40
CA ALA A 40 24.72 3.04 10.77
C ALA A 40 24.69 4.47 11.34
N GLY A 41 23.52 4.89 11.83
CA GLY A 41 23.41 6.16 12.57
C GLY A 41 24.25 6.18 13.85
N LYS A 42 24.82 7.31 14.21
CA LYS A 42 25.66 7.48 15.40
C LYS A 42 24.93 7.34 16.73
N ASN A 43 23.60 7.32 16.74
CA ASN A 43 22.75 7.17 17.93
C ASN A 43 21.76 6.03 17.76
N ILE A 44 21.54 5.23 18.81
CA ILE A 44 20.58 4.11 18.89
C ILE A 44 19.13 4.54 18.56
N LYS A 45 18.82 5.83 18.60
CA LYS A 45 17.52 6.41 18.21
C LYS A 45 17.46 6.87 16.75
N ALA A 46 18.58 6.96 16.03
CA ALA A 46 18.59 7.32 14.63
C ALA A 46 18.43 6.02 13.81
N ALA A 47 17.34 5.91 13.06
CA ALA A 47 17.14 4.79 12.14
C ALA A 47 18.33 4.70 11.17
N SER A 48 18.93 3.53 11.05
CA SER A 48 19.99 3.29 10.07
C SER A 48 19.44 3.54 8.67
N THR A 49 20.21 4.27 7.85
CA THR A 49 19.87 4.46 6.44
C THR A 49 20.45 3.32 5.61
N VAL A 50 19.69 2.92 4.61
CA VAL A 50 20.09 1.93 3.60
C VAL A 50 20.11 2.64 2.25
N THR A 51 21.27 2.70 1.61
CA THR A 51 21.40 3.20 0.23
C THR A 51 21.35 2.02 -0.72
N ILE A 52 20.45 2.08 -1.68
CA ILE A 52 20.22 1.09 -2.72
C ILE A 52 20.63 1.73 -4.03
N ASN A 53 21.66 1.19 -4.68
CA ASN A 53 22.07 1.61 -6.01
C ASN A 53 21.61 0.54 -7.02
N LEU A 54 20.84 0.93 -8.01
CA LEU A 54 20.34 0.01 -9.03
C LEU A 54 21.32 -0.06 -10.22
N PRO A 55 21.45 -1.23 -10.85
CA PRO A 55 22.15 -1.35 -12.11
C PRO A 55 21.44 -0.52 -13.19
N GLU A 56 22.20 -0.01 -14.15
CA GLU A 56 21.62 0.69 -15.29
C GLU A 56 20.56 -0.17 -16.01
N GLY A 57 19.41 0.41 -16.26
CA GLY A 57 18.29 -0.28 -16.91
C GLY A 57 17.53 -1.30 -16.03
N ALA A 58 17.79 -1.39 -14.73
CA ALA A 58 17.12 -2.32 -13.83
C ALA A 58 15.58 -2.13 -13.81
N GLY A 59 15.10 -0.88 -13.97
CA GLY A 59 13.68 -0.56 -13.89
C GLY A 59 13.12 -0.83 -12.49
N LYS A 60 11.81 -1.07 -12.40
CA LYS A 60 11.14 -1.33 -11.12
C LYS A 60 11.68 -2.60 -10.46
N THR A 61 12.31 -2.43 -9.32
CA THR A 61 12.99 -3.49 -8.57
C THR A 61 12.36 -3.63 -7.18
N LYS A 62 11.95 -4.85 -6.83
CA LYS A 62 11.41 -5.15 -5.50
C LYS A 62 12.57 -5.41 -4.53
N VAL A 63 12.64 -4.63 -3.46
CA VAL A 63 13.67 -4.72 -2.42
C VAL A 63 13.02 -5.05 -1.10
N LYS A 64 13.60 -6.01 -0.36
CA LYS A 64 13.22 -6.33 1.01
C LYS A 64 14.39 -6.02 1.93
N ILE A 65 14.15 -5.14 2.89
CA ILE A 65 15.14 -4.75 3.91
C ILE A 65 14.83 -5.50 5.20
N PRO A 66 15.68 -6.46 5.62
CA PRO A 66 15.45 -7.23 6.84
C PRO A 66 15.45 -6.34 8.09
N VAL A 67 14.46 -6.50 8.95
CA VAL A 67 14.32 -5.76 10.21
C VAL A 67 13.76 -6.66 11.29
N LYS A 68 14.37 -6.59 12.48
CA LYS A 68 13.86 -7.25 13.69
C LYS A 68 12.86 -6.36 14.40
N ASN A 69 11.86 -6.97 15.04
CA ASN A 69 10.87 -6.27 15.88
C ASN A 69 10.05 -5.19 15.17
N MET A 70 9.78 -5.38 13.87
CA MET A 70 8.91 -4.46 13.13
C MET A 70 7.44 -4.66 13.52
N THR A 71 6.67 -3.60 13.35
CA THR A 71 5.21 -3.60 13.44
C THR A 71 4.60 -3.39 12.06
N VAL A 72 3.30 -3.56 11.93
CA VAL A 72 2.56 -3.21 10.70
C VAL A 72 2.68 -1.72 10.37
N GLY A 73 2.94 -0.88 11.39
CA GLY A 73 3.20 0.55 11.25
C GLY A 73 4.62 0.91 10.80
N THR A 74 5.52 -0.07 10.67
CA THR A 74 6.86 0.17 10.13
C THR A 74 6.78 0.50 8.64
N VAL A 75 7.39 1.62 8.25
CA VAL A 75 7.38 2.13 6.87
C VAL A 75 8.80 2.44 6.41
N ALA A 76 9.03 2.32 5.11
CA ALA A 76 10.21 2.92 4.49
C ALA A 76 9.98 4.42 4.26
N VAL A 77 11.00 5.21 4.54
CA VAL A 77 11.02 6.65 4.35
C VAL A 77 12.19 6.98 3.43
N LEU A 78 11.93 7.56 2.28
CA LEU A 78 12.94 8.11 1.39
C LEU A 78 13.65 9.27 2.10
N VAL A 79 14.96 9.31 1.94
CA VAL A 79 15.80 10.42 2.40
C VAL A 79 16.45 11.04 1.17
N ASN A 80 15.96 12.20 0.78
CA ASN A 80 16.47 12.93 -0.38
C ASN A 80 17.84 13.56 -0.08
N ALA A 81 18.58 13.93 -1.13
CA ALA A 81 19.91 14.55 -0.99
C ALA A 81 19.86 15.88 -0.21
N ASP A 82 18.78 16.62 -0.26
CA ASP A 82 18.54 17.85 0.48
C ASP A 82 18.12 17.63 1.95
N GLY A 83 18.04 16.36 2.37
CA GLY A 83 17.62 15.95 3.72
C GLY A 83 16.10 15.90 3.93
N THR A 84 15.30 16.22 2.93
CA THR A 84 13.84 16.04 3.01
C THR A 84 13.45 14.57 3.02
N GLU A 85 12.31 14.27 3.64
CA GLU A 85 11.88 12.91 3.88
C GLU A 85 10.47 12.66 3.31
N LYS A 86 10.28 11.53 2.63
CA LYS A 86 8.99 11.12 2.08
C LYS A 86 8.67 9.68 2.45
N ILE A 87 7.47 9.43 2.99
CA ILE A 87 7.01 8.08 3.28
C ILE A 87 6.74 7.33 1.97
N VAL A 88 7.35 6.15 1.81
CA VAL A 88 7.03 5.20 0.73
C VAL A 88 5.71 4.51 1.08
N LYS A 89 4.60 5.02 0.57
CA LYS A 89 3.24 4.57 0.94
C LYS A 89 2.96 3.12 0.55
N LYS A 90 3.60 2.64 -0.51
CA LYS A 90 3.53 1.25 -0.97
C LYS A 90 4.57 0.33 -0.30
N SER A 91 5.33 0.81 0.68
CA SER A 91 6.18 -0.07 1.48
C SER A 91 5.34 -0.96 2.40
N VAL A 92 5.67 -2.24 2.51
CA VAL A 92 4.90 -3.22 3.28
C VAL A 92 5.79 -3.90 4.31
N ALA A 93 5.35 -3.93 5.56
CA ALA A 93 5.96 -4.77 6.58
C ALA A 93 5.53 -6.22 6.31
N ALA A 94 6.43 -7.01 5.75
CA ALA A 94 6.26 -8.44 5.46
C ALA A 94 7.03 -9.27 6.51
N LYS A 95 6.90 -10.59 6.45
CA LYS A 95 7.67 -11.48 7.32
C LYS A 95 9.17 -11.15 7.18
N ASP A 96 9.81 -10.87 8.29
CA ASP A 96 11.26 -10.65 8.44
C ASP A 96 11.82 -9.37 7.78
N GLY A 97 11.00 -8.43 7.31
CA GLY A 97 11.52 -7.20 6.71
C GLY A 97 10.45 -6.27 6.15
N VAL A 98 10.89 -5.12 5.66
CA VAL A 98 10.05 -4.16 4.93
C VAL A 98 10.34 -4.29 3.44
N GLN A 99 9.29 -4.52 2.65
CA GLN A 99 9.34 -4.56 1.18
C GLN A 99 8.96 -3.21 0.61
N LEU A 100 9.64 -2.82 -0.46
CA LEU A 100 9.33 -1.64 -1.27
C LEU A 100 9.75 -1.87 -2.72
N ILE A 101 9.21 -1.07 -3.63
CA ILE A 101 9.63 -1.04 -5.03
C ILE A 101 10.39 0.26 -5.25
N VAL A 102 11.56 0.16 -5.87
CA VAL A 102 12.41 1.28 -6.27
C VAL A 102 12.71 1.16 -7.77
N ASP A 103 12.89 2.27 -8.45
CA ASP A 103 13.18 2.35 -9.89
C ASP A 103 14.40 3.23 -10.20
N GLU A 104 14.99 3.83 -9.16
CA GLU A 104 16.21 4.63 -9.21
C GLU A 104 17.03 4.42 -7.94
N ASP A 105 18.26 4.94 -7.95
CA ASP A 105 19.14 4.96 -6.77
C ASP A 105 18.44 5.68 -5.62
N THR A 106 18.41 5.03 -4.48
CA THR A 106 17.51 5.45 -3.41
C THR A 106 18.13 5.23 -2.03
N THR A 107 18.06 6.24 -1.18
CA THR A 107 18.39 6.11 0.24
C THR A 107 17.10 6.08 1.06
N VAL A 108 16.95 5.05 1.88
CA VAL A 108 15.79 4.88 2.75
C VAL A 108 16.19 4.65 4.20
N LYS A 109 15.30 5.04 5.10
CA LYS A 109 15.33 4.60 6.50
C LYS A 109 14.03 3.90 6.85
N LEU A 110 14.06 3.01 7.83
CA LEU A 110 12.89 2.31 8.33
C LEU A 110 12.46 2.93 9.65
N VAL A 111 11.19 3.33 9.75
CA VAL A 111 10.64 4.03 10.91
C VAL A 111 9.30 3.42 11.29
N ASP A 112 9.09 3.12 12.57
CA ASP A 112 7.76 2.80 13.06
C ASP A 112 6.96 4.10 13.25
N LYS A 113 5.87 4.24 12.49
CA LYS A 113 4.94 5.36 12.52
C LYS A 113 3.54 4.95 12.99
N ALA A 114 3.42 3.78 13.66
CA ALA A 114 2.17 3.32 14.23
C ALA A 114 1.53 4.40 15.12
N LYS A 115 0.20 4.49 15.07
CA LYS A 115 -0.59 5.43 15.87
C LYS A 115 -1.30 4.68 17.00
N ASN A 116 -1.31 5.26 18.18
CA ASN A 116 -1.97 4.68 19.35
C ASN A 116 -3.38 5.26 19.53
N PHE A 117 -4.34 4.82 18.71
CA PHE A 117 -5.74 5.19 18.90
C PHE A 117 -6.36 4.34 20.01
N LYS A 118 -7.07 5.00 20.94
CA LYS A 118 -7.69 4.32 22.10
C LYS A 118 -8.81 3.37 21.67
N ASP A 119 -9.57 3.74 20.63
CA ASP A 119 -10.73 3.03 20.11
C ASP A 119 -10.38 1.86 19.18
N THR A 120 -9.08 1.63 18.90
CA THR A 120 -8.64 0.53 18.04
C THR A 120 -7.86 -0.56 18.76
N LYS A 121 -7.52 -0.40 20.04
CA LYS A 121 -6.62 -1.30 20.78
C LYS A 121 -7.04 -2.77 20.76
N LYS A 122 -8.34 -3.04 20.80
CA LYS A 122 -8.93 -4.40 20.76
C LYS A 122 -9.81 -4.62 19.53
N HIS A 123 -9.68 -3.74 18.51
CA HIS A 123 -10.48 -3.79 17.32
C HIS A 123 -9.90 -4.80 16.32
N TRP A 124 -10.76 -5.57 15.64
CA TRP A 124 -10.36 -6.58 14.65
C TRP A 124 -9.47 -6.03 13.51
N ALA A 125 -9.66 -4.76 13.14
CA ALA A 125 -8.91 -4.11 12.09
C ALA A 125 -7.70 -3.31 12.61
N LYS A 126 -7.23 -3.55 13.85
CA LYS A 126 -6.12 -2.78 14.44
C LYS A 126 -4.91 -2.70 13.51
N ASP A 127 -4.43 -3.82 13.02
CA ASP A 127 -3.26 -3.88 12.14
C ASP A 127 -3.49 -3.12 10.83
N SER A 128 -4.67 -3.27 10.24
CA SER A 128 -5.04 -2.53 9.03
C SER A 128 -5.09 -1.01 9.27
N ILE A 129 -5.57 -0.59 10.44
CA ILE A 129 -5.63 0.82 10.84
C ILE A 129 -4.21 1.37 11.09
N ASP A 130 -3.36 0.60 11.74
CA ASP A 130 -1.95 0.95 11.93
C ASP A 130 -1.24 1.10 10.59
N PHE A 131 -1.48 0.19 9.64
CA PHE A 131 -0.96 0.26 8.28
C PHE A 131 -1.33 1.57 7.57
N VAL A 132 -2.63 1.88 7.47
CA VAL A 132 -3.10 3.04 6.70
C VAL A 132 -2.74 4.36 7.38
N SER A 133 -2.72 4.40 8.73
CA SER A 133 -2.40 5.62 9.48
C SER A 133 -0.91 5.93 9.48
N ALA A 134 -0.05 4.92 9.60
CA ALA A 134 1.41 5.08 9.52
C ALA A 134 1.86 5.65 8.17
N ARG A 135 1.14 5.33 7.09
CA ARG A 135 1.41 5.80 5.72
C ARG A 135 0.70 7.10 5.36
N GLY A 136 -0.06 7.68 6.29
CA GLY A 136 -0.83 8.91 6.05
C GLY A 136 -1.97 8.76 5.04
N LEU A 137 -2.38 7.52 4.73
CA LEU A 137 -3.51 7.25 3.84
C LEU A 137 -4.83 7.63 4.51
N MET A 138 -4.99 7.23 5.77
CA MET A 138 -6.15 7.56 6.59
C MET A 138 -5.70 8.12 7.94
N ASN A 139 -6.13 9.32 8.27
CA ASN A 139 -5.86 9.93 9.56
C ASN A 139 -6.95 9.58 10.58
N GLY A 140 -6.62 9.65 11.86
CA GLY A 140 -7.61 9.63 12.94
C GLY A 140 -8.58 10.81 12.82
N LYS A 141 -9.73 10.72 13.47
CA LYS A 141 -10.61 11.87 13.68
C LYS A 141 -10.07 12.83 14.74
N SER A 142 -9.23 12.30 15.62
CA SER A 142 -8.42 13.07 16.57
C SER A 142 -7.06 12.36 16.77
N SER A 143 -6.20 12.91 17.61
CA SER A 143 -4.92 12.28 17.99
C SER A 143 -5.11 10.93 18.71
N THR A 144 -6.27 10.68 19.32
CA THR A 144 -6.54 9.51 20.14
C THR A 144 -7.66 8.60 19.62
N ALA A 145 -8.38 9.01 18.57
CA ALA A 145 -9.53 8.26 18.03
C ALA A 145 -9.47 8.13 16.52
N PHE A 146 -9.62 6.92 16.02
CA PHE A 146 -9.73 6.62 14.59
C PHE A 146 -11.18 6.62 14.12
N ALA A 147 -12.14 6.24 14.98
CA ALA A 147 -13.54 5.99 14.69
C ALA A 147 -13.75 4.88 13.62
N PRO A 148 -13.36 3.63 13.92
CA PRO A 148 -13.35 2.52 12.98
C PRO A 148 -14.71 2.21 12.37
N GLU A 149 -15.79 2.28 13.15
CA GLU A 149 -17.16 1.96 12.72
C GLU A 149 -17.86 3.09 11.96
N ALA A 150 -17.26 4.28 11.90
CA ALA A 150 -17.85 5.39 11.17
C ALA A 150 -17.89 5.10 9.67
N LYS A 151 -19.02 5.42 9.02
CA LYS A 151 -19.16 5.26 7.57
C LYS A 151 -18.24 6.24 6.84
N ILE A 152 -17.75 5.79 5.67
CA ILE A 152 -16.86 6.58 4.83
C ILE A 152 -17.59 7.04 3.56
N THR A 153 -17.25 8.24 3.08
CA THR A 153 -17.86 8.78 1.86
C THR A 153 -17.05 8.47 0.61
N ARG A 154 -17.68 8.54 -0.55
CA ARG A 154 -17.03 8.40 -1.86
C ARG A 154 -15.82 9.34 -2.01
N ALA A 155 -15.98 10.62 -1.65
CA ALA A 155 -14.90 11.60 -1.71
C ALA A 155 -13.70 11.25 -0.83
N ARG A 156 -13.94 10.62 0.32
CA ARG A 156 -12.85 10.14 1.20
C ARG A 156 -12.08 8.98 0.56
N LEU A 157 -12.78 8.04 -0.09
CA LEU A 157 -12.08 6.95 -0.79
C LEU A 157 -11.25 7.48 -1.97
N TRP A 158 -11.77 8.43 -2.78
CA TRP A 158 -10.95 9.06 -3.82
C TRP A 158 -9.68 9.69 -3.25
N THR A 159 -9.80 10.39 -2.12
CA THR A 159 -8.63 11.03 -1.46
C THR A 159 -7.64 9.99 -0.94
N ILE A 160 -8.10 8.87 -0.40
CA ILE A 160 -7.26 7.79 0.08
C ILE A 160 -6.49 7.15 -1.10
N LEU A 161 -7.17 6.84 -2.19
CA LEU A 161 -6.55 6.26 -3.39
C LEU A 161 -5.56 7.23 -4.04
N ALA A 162 -5.91 8.51 -4.14
CA ALA A 162 -5.01 9.52 -4.64
C ALA A 162 -3.75 9.69 -3.77
N ARG A 163 -3.89 9.59 -2.44
CA ARG A 163 -2.73 9.55 -1.52
C ARG A 163 -1.89 8.31 -1.71
N TRP A 164 -2.52 7.16 -1.96
CA TRP A 164 -1.81 5.91 -2.25
C TRP A 164 -0.90 6.04 -3.48
N GLU A 165 -1.37 6.76 -4.51
CA GLU A 165 -0.63 7.03 -5.76
C GLU A 165 0.20 8.33 -5.71
N ASP A 166 0.45 8.88 -4.52
CA ASP A 166 1.26 10.09 -4.31
C ASP A 166 0.81 11.31 -5.13
N VAL A 167 -0.49 11.39 -5.46
CA VAL A 167 -1.06 12.52 -6.20
C VAL A 167 -0.99 13.79 -5.33
N ASP A 168 -0.56 14.90 -5.94
CA ASP A 168 -0.63 16.21 -5.30
C ASP A 168 -2.10 16.64 -5.11
N LEU A 169 -2.50 16.76 -3.85
CA LEU A 169 -3.84 17.14 -3.43
C LEU A 169 -3.93 18.59 -2.97
N THR A 170 -2.86 19.37 -3.13
CA THR A 170 -2.85 20.78 -2.75
C THR A 170 -3.73 21.63 -3.67
N GLY A 171 -4.36 22.65 -3.10
CA GLY A 171 -5.27 23.55 -3.82
C GLY A 171 -6.64 22.93 -4.19
N GLY A 172 -7.46 23.71 -4.89
CA GLY A 172 -8.81 23.35 -5.28
C GLY A 172 -9.88 23.99 -4.38
N LYS A 173 -11.12 24.12 -4.94
CA LYS A 173 -12.24 24.79 -4.25
C LYS A 173 -12.77 24.02 -3.03
N LYS A 174 -12.63 22.70 -3.02
CA LYS A 174 -13.04 21.80 -1.93
C LYS A 174 -11.91 20.82 -1.66
N TRP A 175 -11.81 20.31 -0.43
CA TRP A 175 -10.77 19.39 0.03
C TRP A 175 -10.61 18.14 -0.83
N TYR A 176 -11.65 17.74 -1.55
CA TYR A 176 -11.65 16.56 -2.42
C TYR A 176 -11.53 16.89 -3.92
N SER A 177 -11.43 18.17 -4.32
CA SER A 177 -11.51 18.56 -5.74
C SER A 177 -10.43 17.90 -6.60
N LYS A 178 -9.20 17.88 -6.14
CA LYS A 178 -8.06 17.25 -6.85
C LYS A 178 -8.22 15.74 -6.91
N ALA A 179 -8.55 15.10 -5.79
CA ALA A 179 -8.79 13.65 -5.74
C ALA A 179 -9.96 13.22 -6.63
N ARG A 180 -11.05 14.02 -6.68
CA ARG A 180 -12.19 13.79 -7.57
C ARG A 180 -11.78 13.85 -9.03
N ALA A 181 -11.05 14.90 -9.42
CA ALA A 181 -10.58 15.07 -10.80
C ALA A 181 -9.67 13.91 -11.22
N TRP A 182 -8.70 13.58 -10.36
CA TRP A 182 -7.82 12.44 -10.58
C TRP A 182 -8.59 11.13 -10.73
N ALA A 183 -9.50 10.81 -9.81
CA ALA A 183 -10.27 9.57 -9.87
C ALA A 183 -11.14 9.45 -11.13
N LYS A 184 -11.67 10.59 -11.64
CA LYS A 184 -12.37 10.65 -12.95
C LYS A 184 -11.42 10.37 -14.10
N ASN A 185 -10.30 11.06 -14.15
CA ASN A 185 -9.33 10.95 -15.26
C ASN A 185 -8.74 9.54 -15.35
N GLN A 186 -8.55 8.86 -14.21
CA GLN A 186 -8.09 7.46 -14.15
C GLN A 186 -9.21 6.43 -14.38
N GLY A 187 -10.45 6.85 -14.62
CA GLY A 187 -11.56 5.93 -14.79
C GLY A 187 -11.94 5.13 -13.52
N ILE A 188 -11.44 5.55 -12.36
CA ILE A 188 -11.72 4.90 -11.06
C ILE A 188 -13.15 5.15 -10.63
N SER A 189 -13.65 6.38 -10.85
CA SER A 189 -14.98 6.82 -10.45
C SER A 189 -15.53 7.86 -11.42
N ASP A 190 -16.86 7.95 -11.51
CA ASP A 190 -17.56 9.01 -12.22
C ASP A 190 -17.45 10.39 -11.54
N GLY A 191 -16.97 10.44 -10.30
CA GLY A 191 -16.88 11.65 -9.49
C GLY A 191 -18.21 12.16 -8.96
N SER A 192 -19.31 11.41 -9.09
CA SER A 192 -20.63 11.81 -8.59
C SER A 192 -20.78 11.55 -7.09
N ARG A 193 -21.78 12.17 -6.46
CA ARG A 193 -22.22 11.94 -5.07
C ARG A 193 -21.08 11.95 -4.03
N PRO A 194 -20.23 13.01 -3.94
CA PRO A 194 -19.03 13.01 -3.10
C PRO A 194 -19.29 12.75 -1.62
N ASN A 195 -20.44 13.18 -1.11
CA ASN A 195 -20.79 13.07 0.30
C ASN A 195 -21.62 11.81 0.64
N ALA A 196 -22.03 11.03 -0.37
CA ALA A 196 -22.74 9.77 -0.13
C ALA A 196 -21.81 8.76 0.55
N ALA A 197 -22.36 8.00 1.50
CA ALA A 197 -21.68 6.83 2.04
C ALA A 197 -21.38 5.87 0.89
N ILE A 198 -20.16 5.36 0.83
CA ILE A 198 -19.76 4.40 -0.21
C ILE A 198 -20.22 3.00 0.17
N THR A 199 -20.77 2.25 -0.78
CA THR A 199 -21.11 0.85 -0.57
C THR A 199 -19.88 -0.05 -0.71
N ARG A 200 -19.96 -1.28 -0.23
CA ARG A 200 -18.88 -2.28 -0.36
C ARG A 200 -18.60 -2.61 -1.82
N ALA A 201 -19.65 -2.74 -2.64
CA ALA A 201 -19.52 -2.95 -4.09
C ALA A 201 -18.81 -1.77 -4.78
N GLU A 202 -19.23 -0.54 -4.49
CA GLU A 202 -18.57 0.66 -5.02
C GLU A 202 -17.10 0.76 -4.59
N ALA A 203 -16.80 0.45 -3.32
CA ALA A 203 -15.45 0.53 -2.80
C ALA A 203 -14.51 -0.47 -3.48
N ILE A 204 -14.90 -1.75 -3.55
CA ILE A 204 -14.11 -2.79 -4.22
C ILE A 204 -13.95 -2.50 -5.71
N THR A 205 -15.00 -1.99 -6.37
CA THR A 205 -14.91 -1.61 -7.79
C THR A 205 -13.90 -0.47 -8.01
N MET A 206 -13.85 0.51 -7.12
CA MET A 206 -12.86 1.59 -7.21
C MET A 206 -11.42 1.09 -6.95
N LEU A 207 -11.22 0.18 -5.99
CA LEU A 207 -9.92 -0.45 -5.75
C LEU A 207 -9.47 -1.26 -6.96
N TRP A 208 -10.33 -2.12 -7.50
CA TRP A 208 -10.07 -2.92 -8.69
C TRP A 208 -9.69 -2.06 -9.91
N ARG A 209 -10.43 -0.95 -10.13
CA ARG A 209 -10.13 -0.01 -11.21
C ARG A 209 -8.79 0.70 -10.99
N ALA A 210 -8.47 1.06 -9.75
CA ALA A 210 -7.18 1.66 -9.41
C ALA A 210 -6.00 0.71 -9.66
N GLN A 211 -6.23 -0.59 -9.59
CA GLN A 211 -5.25 -1.64 -9.90
C GLN A 211 -5.22 -2.03 -11.41
N GLY A 212 -5.87 -1.24 -12.29
CA GLY A 212 -5.86 -1.50 -13.72
C GLY A 212 -6.84 -2.57 -14.18
N LYS A 213 -7.84 -2.92 -13.36
CA LYS A 213 -8.89 -3.91 -13.66
C LYS A 213 -8.34 -5.32 -13.95
N PRO A 214 -7.51 -5.89 -13.08
CA PRO A 214 -6.98 -7.23 -13.32
C PRO A 214 -8.10 -8.26 -13.45
N ALA A 215 -7.95 -9.21 -14.35
CA ALA A 215 -8.89 -10.31 -14.50
C ALA A 215 -8.88 -11.18 -13.24
N ALA A 216 -10.04 -11.72 -12.88
CA ALA A 216 -10.15 -12.81 -11.92
C ALA A 216 -10.16 -14.13 -12.68
N GLU A 217 -9.47 -15.13 -12.16
CA GLU A 217 -9.42 -16.46 -12.77
C GLU A 217 -10.73 -17.25 -12.54
N GLN A 218 -11.44 -16.92 -11.46
CA GLN A 218 -12.67 -17.58 -11.07
C GLN A 218 -13.82 -16.60 -10.87
N GLU A 219 -15.03 -17.07 -11.13
CA GLU A 219 -16.23 -16.33 -10.76
C GLU A 219 -16.37 -16.22 -9.23
N THR A 220 -17.09 -15.19 -8.78
CA THR A 220 -17.35 -15.03 -7.36
C THR A 220 -18.24 -16.15 -6.82
N ALA A 221 -17.89 -16.69 -5.65
CA ALA A 221 -18.72 -17.64 -4.93
C ALA A 221 -19.48 -17.02 -3.75
N PHE A 222 -19.63 -15.69 -3.70
CA PHE A 222 -20.49 -15.06 -2.70
C PHE A 222 -21.96 -15.24 -3.08
N LYS A 223 -22.77 -15.68 -2.13
CA LYS A 223 -24.20 -16.05 -2.36
C LYS A 223 -25.10 -14.89 -2.81
N ASP A 224 -24.65 -13.66 -2.60
CA ASP A 224 -25.37 -12.41 -2.85
C ASP A 224 -24.71 -11.54 -3.92
N VAL A 225 -23.88 -12.14 -4.78
CA VAL A 225 -23.25 -11.47 -5.92
C VAL A 225 -23.57 -12.24 -7.18
N SER A 226 -24.44 -11.68 -8.02
CA SER A 226 -24.74 -12.23 -9.34
C SER A 226 -23.61 -11.88 -10.32
N SER A 227 -23.36 -12.77 -11.30
CA SER A 227 -22.40 -12.55 -12.39
C SER A 227 -22.75 -11.34 -13.27
N ASP A 228 -24.03 -10.95 -13.32
CA ASP A 228 -24.54 -9.84 -14.14
C ASP A 228 -24.31 -8.48 -13.52
N GLU A 229 -23.88 -8.43 -12.26
CA GLU A 229 -23.67 -7.18 -11.56
C GLU A 229 -22.38 -6.46 -12.03
N TYR A 230 -22.46 -5.13 -12.14
CA TYR A 230 -21.34 -4.30 -12.60
C TYR A 230 -20.05 -4.46 -11.78
N TYR A 231 -20.18 -4.94 -10.55
CA TYR A 231 -19.09 -5.17 -9.60
C TYR A 231 -18.63 -6.63 -9.53
N ALA A 232 -19.26 -7.55 -10.26
CA ALA A 232 -19.00 -8.98 -10.15
C ALA A 232 -17.51 -9.33 -10.34
N GLN A 233 -16.89 -8.82 -11.40
CA GLN A 233 -15.46 -9.02 -11.69
C GLN A 233 -14.54 -8.43 -10.60
N ALA A 234 -14.88 -7.24 -10.11
CA ALA A 234 -14.13 -6.60 -9.05
C ALA A 234 -14.20 -7.38 -7.73
N VAL A 235 -15.37 -7.92 -7.41
CA VAL A 235 -15.59 -8.72 -6.21
C VAL A 235 -14.92 -10.09 -6.33
N ALA A 236 -14.95 -10.72 -7.51
CA ALA A 236 -14.24 -11.96 -7.80
C ALA A 236 -12.73 -11.80 -7.60
N TRP A 237 -12.14 -10.77 -8.22
CA TRP A 237 -10.74 -10.40 -8.00
C TRP A 237 -10.41 -10.16 -6.54
N ALA A 238 -11.22 -9.38 -5.83
CA ALA A 238 -10.97 -9.07 -4.44
C ALA A 238 -11.04 -10.30 -3.53
N LYS A 239 -11.90 -11.27 -3.86
CA LYS A 239 -11.97 -12.56 -3.16
C LYS A 239 -10.74 -13.40 -3.43
N GLU A 240 -10.35 -13.55 -4.70
CA GLU A 240 -9.18 -14.32 -5.12
C GLU A 240 -7.90 -13.81 -4.46
N LYS A 241 -7.71 -12.48 -4.41
CA LYS A 241 -6.57 -11.83 -3.74
C LYS A 241 -6.70 -11.76 -2.21
N GLY A 242 -7.75 -12.32 -1.61
CA GLY A 242 -7.97 -12.29 -0.17
C GLY A 242 -8.31 -10.90 0.39
N ILE A 243 -8.57 -9.91 -0.48
CA ILE A 243 -8.91 -8.52 -0.10
C ILE A 243 -10.29 -8.48 0.54
N ALA A 244 -11.30 -9.10 -0.11
CA ALA A 244 -12.65 -9.22 0.40
C ALA A 244 -12.92 -10.62 0.94
N GLN A 245 -13.64 -10.68 2.06
CA GLN A 245 -14.02 -11.93 2.71
C GLN A 245 -15.54 -11.99 2.88
N ALA A 246 -16.08 -13.21 2.87
CA ALA A 246 -17.46 -13.47 3.22
C ALA A 246 -17.71 -13.22 4.72
N ASN A 247 -18.92 -12.82 5.06
CA ASN A 247 -19.39 -12.94 6.43
C ASN A 247 -19.69 -14.40 6.78
N SER A 248 -20.11 -14.65 8.03
CA SER A 248 -20.46 -16.00 8.52
C SER A 248 -21.58 -16.72 7.72
N LYS A 249 -22.34 -15.97 6.92
CA LYS A 249 -23.41 -16.49 6.06
C LYS A 249 -22.98 -16.71 4.60
N GLY A 250 -21.69 -16.53 4.30
CA GLY A 250 -21.14 -16.65 2.94
C GLY A 250 -21.50 -15.50 2.01
N ARG A 251 -21.84 -14.31 2.55
CA ARG A 251 -22.27 -13.12 1.80
C ARG A 251 -21.19 -12.04 1.79
N PHE A 252 -21.15 -11.28 0.71
CA PHE A 252 -20.32 -10.08 0.53
C PHE A 252 -20.99 -8.82 1.08
N ASN A 253 -22.33 -8.75 1.03
CA ASN A 253 -23.16 -7.59 1.36
C ASN A 253 -22.82 -6.35 0.50
N PRO A 254 -23.04 -6.39 -0.82
CA PRO A 254 -22.60 -5.38 -1.78
C PRO A 254 -23.13 -3.97 -1.47
N ASP A 255 -24.38 -3.84 -1.04
CA ASP A 255 -25.07 -2.58 -0.78
C ASP A 255 -24.79 -2.00 0.61
N ALA A 256 -24.15 -2.75 1.49
CA ALA A 256 -23.82 -2.24 2.82
C ALA A 256 -22.81 -1.09 2.72
N ALA A 257 -23.09 0.01 3.45
CA ALA A 257 -22.15 1.13 3.53
C ALA A 257 -20.87 0.71 4.25
N CYS A 258 -19.70 0.95 3.63
CA CYS A 258 -18.40 0.66 4.22
C CYS A 258 -18.11 1.51 5.45
N THR A 259 -17.50 0.87 6.45
CA THR A 259 -16.86 1.53 7.58
C THR A 259 -15.43 1.95 7.23
N ARG A 260 -14.86 2.82 8.05
CA ARG A 260 -13.44 3.20 7.96
C ARG A 260 -12.51 1.99 8.19
N ALA A 261 -12.89 1.10 9.11
CA ALA A 261 -12.16 -0.14 9.37
C ALA A 261 -12.14 -1.09 8.17
N GLU A 262 -13.27 -1.26 7.48
CA GLU A 262 -13.36 -2.09 6.30
C GLU A 262 -12.48 -1.55 5.15
N ILE A 263 -12.48 -0.24 4.91
CA ILE A 263 -11.60 0.35 3.90
C ILE A 263 -10.12 0.17 4.28
N ALA A 264 -9.75 0.36 5.54
CA ALA A 264 -8.40 0.09 6.01
C ALA A 264 -7.99 -1.37 5.77
N ALA A 265 -8.90 -2.32 6.04
CA ALA A 265 -8.65 -3.73 5.82
C ALA A 265 -8.49 -4.08 4.34
N PHE A 266 -9.30 -3.52 3.46
CA PHE A 266 -9.17 -3.72 2.01
C PHE A 266 -7.81 -3.22 1.50
N LEU A 267 -7.40 -2.02 1.88
CA LEU A 267 -6.12 -1.44 1.49
C LEU A 267 -4.93 -2.25 2.02
N TYR A 268 -4.97 -2.66 3.28
CA TYR A 268 -3.88 -3.45 3.87
C TYR A 268 -3.76 -4.81 3.19
N ARG A 269 -4.87 -5.53 2.99
CA ARG A 269 -4.85 -6.83 2.31
C ARG A 269 -4.43 -6.70 0.85
N MET A 270 -4.85 -5.65 0.16
CA MET A 270 -4.40 -5.34 -1.19
C MET A 270 -2.88 -5.18 -1.24
N SER A 271 -2.29 -4.44 -0.29
CA SER A 271 -0.83 -4.26 -0.24
C SER A 271 -0.05 -5.54 0.02
N LEU A 272 -0.67 -6.55 0.62
CA LEU A 272 -0.03 -7.85 0.86
C LEU A 272 -0.11 -8.77 -0.37
N SER A 273 -0.99 -8.46 -1.33
CA SER A 273 -1.21 -9.25 -2.56
C SER A 273 -0.40 -8.74 -3.77
N GLU A 274 0.26 -7.60 -3.64
CA GLU A 274 1.21 -7.02 -4.61
C GLU A 274 2.62 -7.63 -4.43
#